data_b6678954c82498cc193abbc5ad31e249
#
_entry.id   b6678954c82498cc193abbc5ad31e249
#
_cell.length_a   1.000
_cell.length_b   1.000
_cell.length_c   1.000
_cell.angle_alpha   90.00
_cell.angle_beta   90.00
_cell.angle_gamma   90.00
#
_symmetry.space_group_name_H-M   'P 1'
#
loop_
_entity.id
_entity.type
_entity.pdbx_description
1 polymer ?
#
loop_
_entity_poly.entity_id
_entity_poly.type
_entity_poly.pdbx_seq_one_letter_code
_entity_poly.pdbx_strand_id
1 'polypeptide(L)'
;MKKLLFTLMLMFTSAIVLNAQSLTGKQWYTNLTDEEGTDIIMAFEFDEDGTCILLAGSGFEMKEDGVPIDIVGSVAVPGTYSLRGKDLKMNFDKGMAEVELDYEIKGMDAKTKAMLDQEIGPEIEGLRNEFKNDMLDGLPDMLNLKIVSLKSRELIVKDEDGEEITFYTE
;
A
#
# COMPACT_ATOMS: atom_id res chain seq x y z
N MET A 1 24.30 38.10 17.99
CA MET A 1 23.91 37.66 16.61
C MET A 1 24.24 36.20 16.32
N LYS A 2 25.47 35.66 16.59
CA LYS A 2 25.80 34.24 16.32
C LYS A 2 24.95 33.22 17.08
N LYS A 3 24.54 33.50 18.32
CA LYS A 3 23.71 32.59 19.14
C LYS A 3 22.25 32.51 18.61
N LEU A 4 21.73 33.60 18.07
CA LEU A 4 20.37 33.66 17.51
C LEU A 4 20.28 32.84 16.20
N LEU A 5 21.33 32.92 15.37
CA LEU A 5 21.41 32.14 14.12
C LEU A 5 21.49 30.62 14.39
N PHE A 6 22.22 30.22 15.43
CA PHE A 6 22.35 28.82 15.81
C PHE A 6 21.04 28.24 16.36
N THR A 7 20.31 29.05 17.14
CA THR A 7 18.99 28.65 17.67
C THR A 7 17.95 28.55 16.54
N LEU A 8 18.02 29.46 15.55
CA LEU A 8 17.13 29.41 14.38
C LEU A 8 17.44 28.19 13.48
N MET A 9 18.72 27.85 13.33
CA MET A 9 19.15 26.67 12.57
C MET A 9 18.75 25.35 13.23
N LEU A 10 18.78 25.28 14.57
CA LEU A 10 18.28 24.14 15.35
C LEU A 10 16.75 23.98 15.27
N MET A 11 16.00 25.07 15.19
CA MET A 11 14.54 25.01 15.02
C MET A 11 14.14 24.53 13.62
N PHE A 12 14.92 24.86 12.57
CA PHE A 12 14.65 24.36 11.21
C PHE A 12 14.99 22.87 11.05
N THR A 13 16.05 22.39 11.70
CA THR A 13 16.39 20.96 11.67
C THR A 13 15.39 20.11 12.47
N SER A 14 14.86 20.63 13.59
CA SER A 14 13.87 19.92 14.39
C SER A 14 12.50 19.81 13.68
N ALA A 15 12.11 20.79 12.86
CA ALA A 15 10.86 20.72 12.09
C ALA A 15 10.90 19.66 10.98
N ILE A 16 12.06 19.42 10.36
CA ILE A 16 12.21 18.39 9.33
C ILE A 16 12.24 17.00 9.95
N VAL A 17 12.90 16.84 11.09
CA VAL A 17 12.95 15.58 11.84
C VAL A 17 11.58 15.21 12.42
N LEU A 18 10.81 16.19 12.91
CA LEU A 18 9.45 15.97 13.41
C LEU A 18 8.48 15.47 12.31
N ASN A 19 8.65 15.96 11.09
CA ASN A 19 7.82 15.50 9.96
C ASN A 19 8.18 14.07 9.54
N ALA A 20 9.46 13.69 9.52
CA ALA A 20 9.88 12.32 9.25
C ALA A 20 9.39 11.34 10.33
N GLN A 21 9.54 11.70 11.61
CA GLN A 21 9.06 10.91 12.75
C GLN A 21 7.53 10.71 12.77
N SER A 22 6.76 11.65 12.24
CA SER A 22 5.31 11.51 12.19
C SER A 22 4.82 10.67 11.01
N LEU A 23 5.66 10.44 10.00
CA LEU A 23 5.36 9.59 8.85
C LEU A 23 5.66 8.11 9.16
N THR A 24 6.72 7.85 9.95
CA THR A 24 7.21 6.50 10.28
C THR A 24 6.42 5.82 11.40
N GLY A 25 6.52 4.48 11.44
CA GLY A 25 5.92 3.65 12.48
C GLY A 25 4.39 3.58 12.41
N LYS A 26 3.82 3.85 11.25
CA LYS A 26 2.39 3.82 10.97
C LYS A 26 2.13 3.25 9.59
N GLN A 27 0.99 2.61 9.45
CA GLN A 27 0.44 2.28 8.15
C GLN A 27 -0.53 3.37 7.70
N TRP A 28 -0.26 3.95 6.54
CA TRP A 28 -1.07 4.98 5.91
C TRP A 28 -1.87 4.37 4.77
N TYR A 29 -3.18 4.30 4.89
CA TYR A 29 -4.04 3.63 3.91
C TYR A 29 -5.07 4.57 3.27
N THR A 30 -5.46 4.25 2.06
CA THR A 30 -6.57 4.88 1.32
C THR A 30 -7.32 3.82 0.52
N ASN A 31 -8.58 4.10 0.23
CA ASN A 31 -9.37 3.30 -0.70
C ASN A 31 -9.43 4.04 -2.03
N LEU A 32 -9.13 3.33 -3.09
CA LEU A 32 -9.23 3.80 -4.47
C LEU A 32 -10.25 2.92 -5.19
N THR A 33 -10.85 3.45 -6.24
CA THR A 33 -11.69 2.67 -7.16
C THR A 33 -11.07 2.82 -8.54
N ASP A 34 -10.79 1.71 -9.20
CA ASP A 34 -10.21 1.73 -10.55
C ASP A 34 -11.26 2.12 -11.62
N GLU A 35 -10.83 2.18 -12.87
CA GLU A 35 -11.71 2.53 -14.00
C GLU A 35 -12.81 1.47 -14.26
N GLU A 36 -12.63 0.24 -13.79
CA GLU A 36 -13.57 -0.88 -13.91
C GLU A 36 -14.56 -0.93 -12.72
N GLY A 37 -14.36 -0.09 -11.70
CA GLY A 37 -15.18 -0.01 -10.50
C GLY A 37 -14.75 -0.97 -9.40
N THR A 38 -13.54 -1.53 -9.46
CA THR A 38 -12.97 -2.39 -8.42
C THR A 38 -12.41 -1.54 -7.29
N ASP A 39 -12.77 -1.87 -6.07
CA ASP A 39 -12.20 -1.22 -4.89
C ASP A 39 -10.81 -1.79 -4.58
N ILE A 40 -9.83 -0.90 -4.53
CA ILE A 40 -8.44 -1.20 -4.21
C ILE A 40 -8.09 -0.49 -2.91
N ILE A 41 -7.58 -1.24 -1.94
CA ILE A 41 -6.96 -0.67 -0.74
C ILE A 41 -5.48 -0.49 -1.03
N MET A 42 -4.98 0.74 -0.90
CA MET A 42 -3.56 1.05 -1.00
C MET A 42 -3.05 1.54 0.35
N ALA A 43 -1.90 1.03 0.78
CA ALA A 43 -1.27 1.51 2.00
C ALA A 43 0.25 1.66 1.85
N PHE A 44 0.82 2.55 2.65
CA PHE A 44 2.27 2.74 2.79
C PHE A 44 2.69 2.54 4.24
N GLU A 45 3.80 1.86 4.42
CA GLU A 45 4.54 1.80 5.67
C GLU A 45 5.91 2.44 5.46
N PHE A 46 6.35 3.26 6.41
CA PHE A 46 7.64 3.96 6.35
C PHE A 46 8.44 3.65 7.59
N ASP A 47 9.68 3.21 7.41
CA ASP A 47 10.62 2.94 8.47
C ASP A 47 11.64 4.08 8.65
N GLU A 48 12.22 4.18 9.84
CA GLU A 48 13.18 5.25 10.18
C GLU A 48 14.48 5.16 9.39
N ASP A 49 14.81 3.99 8.85
CA ASP A 49 16.02 3.73 8.06
C ASP A 49 15.91 4.18 6.59
N GLY A 50 14.73 4.67 6.18
CA GLY A 50 14.47 5.11 4.80
C GLY A 50 13.92 4.00 3.90
N THR A 51 13.55 2.85 4.46
CA THR A 51 12.81 1.82 3.75
C THR A 51 11.31 2.09 3.81
N CYS A 52 10.57 1.60 2.83
CA CYS A 52 9.11 1.64 2.81
C CYS A 52 8.54 0.37 2.19
N ILE A 53 7.27 0.12 2.47
CA ILE A 53 6.51 -0.93 1.82
C ILE A 53 5.24 -0.30 1.24
N LEU A 54 4.97 -0.58 -0.03
CA LEU A 54 3.67 -0.34 -0.64
C LEU A 54 2.85 -1.63 -0.54
N LEU A 55 1.69 -1.54 0.07
CA LEU A 55 0.70 -2.59 0.13
C LEU A 55 -0.46 -2.20 -0.79
N ALA A 56 -0.88 -3.10 -1.65
CA ALA A 56 -2.09 -2.93 -2.45
C ALA A 56 -2.89 -4.24 -2.41
N GLY A 57 -4.20 -4.13 -2.27
CA GLY A 57 -5.07 -5.29 -2.17
C GLY A 57 -6.45 -5.02 -2.73
N SER A 58 -7.07 -6.06 -3.26
CA SER A 58 -8.44 -6.04 -3.74
C SER A 58 -9.14 -7.37 -3.46
N GLY A 59 -10.47 -7.37 -3.51
CA GLY A 59 -11.29 -8.56 -3.40
C GLY A 59 -12.24 -8.69 -4.58
N PHE A 60 -12.46 -9.91 -5.02
CA PHE A 60 -13.43 -10.22 -6.08
C PHE A 60 -14.13 -11.55 -5.83
N GLU A 61 -15.31 -11.71 -6.39
CA GLU A 61 -16.07 -12.97 -6.34
C GLU A 61 -15.88 -13.73 -7.66
N MET A 62 -15.51 -15.00 -7.56
CA MET A 62 -15.58 -15.93 -8.67
C MET A 62 -16.65 -17.00 -8.40
N LYS A 63 -17.05 -17.75 -9.44
CA LYS A 63 -17.99 -18.88 -9.30
C LYS A 63 -17.42 -20.09 -9.98
N GLU A 64 -17.29 -21.17 -9.21
CA GLU A 64 -16.93 -22.50 -9.72
C GLU A 64 -18.12 -23.43 -9.53
N ASP A 65 -18.61 -24.02 -10.62
CA ASP A 65 -19.81 -24.87 -10.63
C ASP A 65 -21.04 -24.25 -9.95
N GLY A 66 -21.15 -22.90 -10.01
CA GLY A 66 -22.25 -22.15 -9.39
C GLY A 66 -22.05 -21.85 -7.90
N VAL A 67 -20.93 -22.25 -7.32
CA VAL A 67 -20.57 -21.97 -5.92
C VAL A 67 -19.79 -20.66 -5.89
N PRO A 68 -20.23 -19.67 -5.06
CA PRO A 68 -19.51 -18.41 -4.92
C PRO A 68 -18.25 -18.61 -4.06
N ILE A 69 -17.14 -18.10 -4.55
CA ILE A 69 -15.83 -18.08 -3.89
C ILE A 69 -15.40 -16.62 -3.80
N ASP A 70 -15.29 -16.10 -2.59
CA ASP A 70 -14.70 -14.78 -2.37
C ASP A 70 -13.18 -14.92 -2.34
N ILE A 71 -12.50 -14.14 -3.15
CA ILE A 71 -11.04 -14.10 -3.22
C ILE A 71 -10.58 -12.73 -2.75
N VAL A 72 -9.59 -12.70 -1.86
CA VAL A 72 -8.92 -11.47 -1.42
C VAL A 72 -7.44 -11.64 -1.70
N GLY A 73 -6.91 -10.73 -2.50
CA GLY A 73 -5.51 -10.71 -2.84
C GLY A 73 -4.83 -9.45 -2.35
N SER A 74 -3.56 -9.57 -1.97
CA SER A 74 -2.70 -8.44 -1.65
C SER A 74 -1.30 -8.62 -2.21
N VAL A 75 -0.67 -7.50 -2.55
CA VAL A 75 0.73 -7.43 -2.94
C VAL A 75 1.48 -6.49 -2.01
N ALA A 76 2.63 -6.92 -1.53
CA ALA A 76 3.57 -6.11 -0.77
C ALA A 76 4.81 -5.85 -1.63
N VAL A 77 5.11 -4.58 -1.90
CA VAL A 77 6.26 -4.19 -2.72
C VAL A 77 7.21 -3.38 -1.86
N PRO A 78 8.39 -3.94 -1.51
CA PRO A 78 9.39 -3.20 -0.75
C PRO A 78 10.01 -2.09 -1.59
N GLY A 79 10.51 -1.07 -0.91
CA GLY A 79 11.13 0.07 -1.56
C GLY A 79 11.94 0.92 -0.61
N THR A 80 12.37 2.05 -1.12
CA THR A 80 13.05 3.09 -0.35
C THR A 80 12.34 4.43 -0.53
N TYR A 81 12.42 5.28 0.48
CA TYR A 81 11.87 6.62 0.38
C TYR A 81 12.87 7.69 0.81
N SER A 82 12.63 8.90 0.36
CA SER A 82 13.30 10.10 0.85
C SER A 82 12.31 11.23 1.01
N LEU A 83 12.41 11.96 2.13
CA LEU A 83 11.60 13.13 2.40
C LEU A 83 12.51 14.37 2.46
N ARG A 84 12.25 15.34 1.58
CA ARG A 84 12.98 16.62 1.53
C ARG A 84 12.00 17.79 1.64
N GLY A 85 11.84 18.31 2.83
CA GLY A 85 10.79 19.28 3.10
C GLY A 85 9.41 18.65 2.96
N LYS A 86 8.72 18.97 1.87
CA LYS A 86 7.41 18.41 1.53
C LYS A 86 7.44 17.39 0.38
N ASP A 87 8.59 17.20 -0.25
CA ASP A 87 8.73 16.33 -1.41
C ASP A 87 9.06 14.90 -0.90
N LEU A 88 8.11 14.00 -1.05
CA LEU A 88 8.22 12.58 -0.72
C LEU A 88 8.45 11.80 -2.01
N LYS A 89 9.61 11.16 -2.10
CA LYS A 89 9.97 10.29 -3.24
C LYS A 89 10.10 8.87 -2.75
N MET A 90 9.49 7.94 -3.48
CA MET A 90 9.53 6.51 -3.20
C MET A 90 9.99 5.78 -4.47
N ASN A 91 10.83 4.75 -4.31
CA ASN A 91 11.25 3.84 -5.37
C ASN A 91 10.94 2.43 -4.92
N PHE A 92 10.26 1.65 -5.75
CA PHE A 92 9.78 0.32 -5.42
C PHE A 92 10.57 -0.75 -6.19
N ASP A 93 10.89 -1.85 -5.51
CA ASP A 93 11.52 -3.02 -6.12
C ASP A 93 10.46 -4.10 -6.40
N LYS A 94 9.83 -4.01 -7.57
CA LYS A 94 8.81 -4.97 -8.01
C LYS A 94 9.33 -6.40 -8.12
N GLY A 95 10.66 -6.58 -8.30
CA GLY A 95 11.28 -7.89 -8.34
C GLY A 95 11.24 -8.62 -7.00
N MET A 96 11.13 -7.87 -5.91
CA MET A 96 11.03 -8.37 -4.53
C MET A 96 9.58 -8.42 -4.02
N ALA A 97 8.60 -8.21 -4.89
CA ALA A 97 7.19 -8.20 -4.48
C ALA A 97 6.72 -9.57 -4.00
N GLU A 98 6.07 -9.57 -2.84
CA GLU A 98 5.40 -10.72 -2.27
C GLU A 98 3.89 -10.61 -2.49
N VAL A 99 3.24 -11.75 -2.73
CA VAL A 99 1.79 -11.82 -2.98
C VAL A 99 1.15 -12.82 -2.05
N GLU A 100 0.08 -12.39 -1.42
CA GLU A 100 -0.82 -13.26 -0.67
C GLU A 100 -2.17 -13.31 -1.39
N LEU A 101 -2.74 -14.49 -1.49
CA LEU A 101 -4.06 -14.73 -2.05
C LEU A 101 -4.80 -15.67 -1.10
N ASP A 102 -5.85 -15.15 -0.49
CA ASP A 102 -6.75 -15.92 0.37
C ASP A 102 -8.11 -16.08 -0.31
N TYR A 103 -8.83 -17.16 0.02
CA TYR A 103 -10.17 -17.39 -0.49
C TYR A 103 -11.11 -17.96 0.58
N GLU A 104 -12.37 -17.61 0.46
CA GLU A 104 -13.44 -18.12 1.30
C GLU A 104 -14.57 -18.70 0.45
N ILE A 105 -14.96 -19.95 0.74
CA ILE A 105 -16.09 -20.59 0.09
C ILE A 105 -17.30 -20.53 1.03
N LYS A 106 -18.31 -19.79 0.63
CA LYS A 106 -19.48 -19.54 1.47
C LYS A 106 -20.45 -20.71 1.47
N GLY A 107 -21.00 -20.99 2.65
CA GLY A 107 -22.14 -21.90 2.81
C GLY A 107 -21.81 -23.40 2.77
N MET A 108 -20.55 -23.79 2.84
CA MET A 108 -20.14 -25.18 2.85
C MET A 108 -19.75 -25.70 4.24
N ASP A 109 -20.02 -26.97 4.47
CA ASP A 109 -19.49 -27.68 5.65
C ASP A 109 -17.98 -27.95 5.49
N ALA A 110 -17.29 -28.14 6.62
CA ALA A 110 -15.82 -28.29 6.65
C ALA A 110 -15.29 -29.46 5.81
N LYS A 111 -16.08 -30.54 5.61
CA LYS A 111 -15.66 -31.69 4.82
C LYS A 111 -15.72 -31.40 3.33
N THR A 112 -16.78 -30.77 2.89
CA THR A 112 -16.98 -30.35 1.50
C THR A 112 -15.95 -29.30 1.12
N LYS A 113 -15.69 -28.33 2.04
CA LYS A 113 -14.62 -27.33 1.86
C LYS A 113 -13.26 -28.02 1.64
N ALA A 114 -12.87 -28.99 2.50
CA ALA A 114 -11.58 -29.68 2.36
C ALA A 114 -11.42 -30.47 1.05
N MET A 115 -12.52 -30.97 0.48
CA MET A 115 -12.48 -31.65 -0.82
C MET A 115 -12.29 -30.61 -1.95
N LEU A 116 -12.99 -29.51 -1.88
CA LEU A 116 -12.89 -28.44 -2.87
C LEU A 116 -11.52 -27.75 -2.82
N ASP A 117 -10.96 -27.54 -1.64
CA ASP A 117 -9.60 -27.00 -1.45
C ASP A 117 -8.53 -27.81 -2.22
N GLN A 118 -8.70 -29.14 -2.30
CA GLN A 118 -7.79 -29.99 -3.08
C GLN A 118 -7.97 -29.86 -4.60
N GLU A 119 -9.18 -29.57 -5.03
CA GLU A 119 -9.54 -29.43 -6.44
C GLU A 119 -9.16 -28.05 -7.00
N ILE A 120 -9.49 -27.00 -6.27
CA ILE A 120 -9.23 -25.61 -6.70
C ILE A 120 -7.82 -25.10 -6.38
N GLY A 121 -7.06 -25.77 -5.50
CA GLY A 121 -5.73 -25.35 -5.07
C GLY A 121 -4.79 -25.00 -6.24
N PRO A 122 -4.67 -25.85 -7.28
CA PRO A 122 -3.85 -25.54 -8.46
C PRO A 122 -4.32 -24.31 -9.24
N GLU A 123 -5.64 -24.06 -9.29
CA GLU A 123 -6.22 -22.89 -9.97
C GLU A 123 -5.93 -21.61 -9.18
N ILE A 124 -6.03 -21.66 -7.86
CA ILE A 124 -5.66 -20.53 -6.97
C ILE A 124 -4.18 -20.16 -7.13
N GLU A 125 -3.29 -21.14 -7.28
CA GLU A 125 -1.86 -20.84 -7.56
C GLU A 125 -1.66 -20.19 -8.94
N GLY A 126 -2.45 -20.57 -9.94
CA GLY A 126 -2.47 -19.90 -11.24
C GLY A 126 -2.93 -18.45 -11.12
N LEU A 127 -4.06 -18.24 -10.43
CA LEU A 127 -4.61 -16.91 -10.14
C LEU A 127 -3.65 -16.02 -9.33
N ARG A 128 -2.86 -16.60 -8.44
CA ARG A 128 -1.85 -15.83 -7.68
C ARG A 128 -0.83 -15.15 -8.58
N ASN A 129 -0.34 -15.85 -9.60
CA ASN A 129 0.62 -15.28 -10.54
C ASN A 129 -0.03 -14.24 -11.45
N GLU A 130 -1.25 -14.47 -11.90
CA GLU A 130 -2.02 -13.52 -12.70
C GLU A 130 -2.28 -12.26 -11.88
N PHE A 131 -2.85 -12.39 -10.68
CA PHE A 131 -3.08 -11.29 -9.75
C PHE A 131 -1.80 -10.50 -9.47
N LYS A 132 -0.66 -11.19 -9.24
CA LYS A 132 0.63 -10.54 -9.05
C LYS A 132 0.99 -9.64 -10.23
N ASN A 133 0.89 -10.17 -11.44
CA ASN A 133 1.27 -9.43 -12.64
C ASN A 133 0.36 -8.21 -12.85
N ASP A 134 -0.95 -8.41 -12.74
CA ASP A 134 -1.94 -7.35 -12.92
C ASP A 134 -1.74 -6.21 -11.91
N MET A 135 -1.55 -6.56 -10.63
CA MET A 135 -1.29 -5.57 -9.60
C MET A 135 0.04 -4.83 -9.82
N LEU A 136 1.10 -5.54 -10.20
CA LEU A 136 2.42 -4.92 -10.43
C LEU A 136 2.45 -4.07 -11.70
N ASP A 137 1.69 -4.43 -12.73
CA ASP A 137 1.59 -3.64 -13.96
C ASP A 137 0.90 -2.30 -13.71
N GLY A 138 -0.10 -2.28 -12.82
CA GLY A 138 -0.79 -1.05 -12.39
C GLY A 138 0.01 -0.15 -11.43
N LEU A 139 1.06 -0.68 -10.78
CA LEU A 139 1.84 0.09 -9.83
C LEU A 139 3.03 0.80 -10.50
N PRO A 140 3.34 2.06 -10.13
CA PRO A 140 4.51 2.76 -10.65
C PRO A 140 5.80 2.21 -10.00
N ASP A 141 6.92 2.27 -10.72
CA ASP A 141 8.24 1.95 -10.18
C ASP A 141 8.73 3.04 -9.21
N MET A 142 8.25 4.26 -9.40
CA MET A 142 8.58 5.42 -8.60
C MET A 142 7.36 6.30 -8.40
N LEU A 143 7.17 6.78 -7.17
CA LEU A 143 6.17 7.79 -6.84
C LEU A 143 6.85 9.07 -6.34
N ASN A 144 6.45 10.18 -6.91
CA ASN A 144 6.82 11.52 -6.44
C ASN A 144 5.56 12.21 -5.93
N LEU A 145 5.48 12.37 -4.62
CA LEU A 145 4.33 12.99 -3.97
C LEU A 145 4.75 14.26 -3.25
N LYS A 146 3.86 15.23 -3.18
CA LYS A 146 4.07 16.44 -2.39
C LYS A 146 3.15 16.43 -1.18
N ILE A 147 3.69 16.39 0.02
CA ILE A 147 2.92 16.46 1.25
C ILE A 147 2.26 17.84 1.35
N VAL A 148 0.94 17.86 1.33
CA VAL A 148 0.10 19.05 1.55
C VAL A 148 -0.09 19.26 3.04
N SER A 149 -0.49 18.19 3.74
CA SER A 149 -0.76 18.18 5.18
C SER A 149 -0.34 16.82 5.77
N LEU A 150 0.25 16.87 6.96
CA LEU A 150 0.58 15.69 7.75
C LEU A 150 0.13 15.94 9.20
N LYS A 151 -0.84 15.17 9.64
CA LYS A 151 -1.40 15.19 11.00
C LYS A 151 -1.22 13.81 11.62
N SER A 152 -1.60 13.65 12.88
CA SER A 152 -1.43 12.38 13.61
C SER A 152 -2.12 11.19 12.94
N ARG A 153 -3.24 11.41 12.26
CA ARG A 153 -4.07 10.37 11.62
C ARG A 153 -4.46 10.65 10.17
N GLU A 154 -3.91 11.69 9.58
CA GLU A 154 -4.25 12.12 8.22
C GLU A 154 -3.00 12.59 7.49
N LEU A 155 -2.73 12.00 6.33
CA LEU A 155 -1.70 12.42 5.39
C LEU A 155 -2.38 12.80 4.08
N ILE A 156 -2.25 14.07 3.69
CA ILE A 156 -2.73 14.55 2.40
C ILE A 156 -1.52 14.81 1.51
N VAL A 157 -1.50 14.17 0.36
CA VAL A 157 -0.46 14.35 -0.65
C VAL A 157 -1.05 14.81 -1.97
N LYS A 158 -0.22 15.38 -2.82
CA LYS A 158 -0.50 15.62 -4.25
C LYS A 158 0.46 14.78 -5.07
N ASP A 159 -0.05 14.20 -6.14
CA ASP A 159 0.74 13.57 -7.17
C ASP A 159 1.34 14.57 -8.16
N GLU A 160 1.94 14.09 -9.24
CA GLU A 160 2.57 14.93 -10.28
C GLU A 160 1.53 15.67 -11.13
N ASP A 161 0.31 15.17 -11.25
CA ASP A 161 -0.80 15.78 -11.97
C ASP A 161 -1.53 16.84 -11.12
N GLY A 162 -1.23 16.89 -9.83
CA GLY A 162 -1.79 17.83 -8.86
C GLY A 162 -3.06 17.34 -8.20
N GLU A 163 -3.40 16.05 -8.35
CA GLU A 163 -4.52 15.41 -7.67
C GLU A 163 -4.21 15.18 -6.20
N GLU A 164 -5.19 15.43 -5.33
CA GLU A 164 -5.04 15.22 -3.89
C GLU A 164 -5.52 13.82 -3.49
N ILE A 165 -4.64 13.10 -2.81
CA ILE A 165 -4.94 11.79 -2.23
C ILE A 165 -4.82 11.92 -0.72
N THR A 166 -5.83 11.42 0.01
CA THR A 166 -5.84 11.42 1.47
C THR A 166 -5.65 10.01 1.99
N PHE A 167 -4.64 9.84 2.82
CA PHE A 167 -4.37 8.61 3.56
C PHE A 167 -4.71 8.80 5.02
N TYR A 168 -5.15 7.73 5.64
CA TYR A 168 -5.52 7.67 7.06
C TYR A 168 -4.65 6.63 7.79
N THR A 169 -4.59 6.74 9.12
CA THR A 169 -3.99 5.74 10.00
C THR A 169 -4.86 5.56 11.24
N GLU A 170 -4.83 4.38 11.84
CA GLU A 170 -5.53 4.09 13.09
C GLU A 170 -4.93 4.78 14.33
#